data_06f009e1e198a10f9d1e8a92d115c490
#
_entry.id   06f009e1e198a10f9d1e8a92d115c490
#
_cell.length_a   1.000
_cell.length_b   1.000
_cell.length_c   1.000
_cell.angle_alpha   90.00
_cell.angle_beta   90.00
_cell.angle_gamma   90.00
#
_symmetry.space_group_name_H-M   'P 1'
#
loop_
_entity.id
_entity.type
_entity.pdbx_description
1 polymer ?
#
loop_
_entity_poly.entity_id
_entity_poly.type
_entity_poly.pdbx_seq_one_letter_code
_entity_poly.pdbx_strand_id
1 'polypeptide(L)'
;MDVKEAILTRRSIRAFKPKPVPQEILQEILRVASWSPSGYNIQPWYISVVSGQSLENLKRALLEKSKTDPEGKPEVPFYDLGEAHKERRKRLGIRVLEAKGISREDKVKRAEWTEQMYRFFDAPSVIIVSTDRRLGNMALCDLGVIAMSLMLLAHSHGLGTCVEGIAASYPDVMRKVLGIPEDKLILLALPIGYPDPNAPVNKFEREREPLENFVQWRK
;
A
#
# COMPACT_ATOMS: atom_id res chain seq x y z
N MET A 1 -17.55 4.09 14.33
CA MET A 1 -17.21 4.82 13.07
C MET A 1 -18.18 4.37 12.02
N ASP A 2 -18.92 5.26 11.37
CA ASP A 2 -19.78 4.92 10.26
C ASP A 2 -18.97 4.81 8.95
N VAL A 3 -19.58 4.25 7.90
CA VAL A 3 -18.89 4.01 6.61
C VAL A 3 -18.43 5.31 5.95
N LYS A 4 -19.26 6.35 5.97
CA LYS A 4 -18.92 7.66 5.38
C LYS A 4 -17.74 8.29 6.11
N GLU A 5 -17.77 8.29 7.43
CA GLU A 5 -16.67 8.76 8.27
C GLU A 5 -15.38 7.99 7.99
N ALA A 6 -15.44 6.65 7.93
CA ALA A 6 -14.29 5.81 7.64
C ALA A 6 -13.64 6.14 6.29
N ILE A 7 -14.43 6.32 5.24
CA ILE A 7 -13.95 6.69 3.91
C ILE A 7 -13.31 8.08 3.91
N LEU A 8 -13.96 9.06 4.57
CA LEU A 8 -13.49 10.44 4.59
C LEU A 8 -12.24 10.63 5.44
N THR A 9 -12.09 9.89 6.54
CA THR A 9 -11.00 10.09 7.50
C THR A 9 -9.80 9.17 7.26
N ARG A 10 -10.00 7.97 6.66
CA ARG A 10 -8.90 7.08 6.28
C ARG A 10 -7.88 7.81 5.38
N ARG A 11 -6.61 7.64 5.65
CA ARG A 11 -5.51 8.21 4.86
C ARG A 11 -4.32 7.24 4.76
N SER A 12 -3.43 7.46 3.79
CA SER A 12 -2.15 6.76 3.73
C SER A 12 -1.24 7.21 4.86
N ILE A 13 -0.85 6.28 5.71
CA ILE A 13 0.05 6.50 6.84
C ILE A 13 1.46 6.12 6.43
N ARG A 14 2.42 7.02 6.64
CA ARG A 14 3.82 6.88 6.22
C ARG A 14 4.80 7.12 7.37
N ALA A 15 4.31 7.04 8.60
CA ALA A 15 5.10 6.97 9.81
C ALA A 15 4.28 6.22 10.86
N PHE A 16 4.87 5.21 11.45
CA PHE A 16 4.22 4.31 12.40
C PHE A 16 4.95 4.31 13.74
N LYS A 17 4.21 4.03 14.81
CA LYS A 17 4.80 3.73 16.11
C LYS A 17 5.45 2.34 16.07
N PRO A 18 6.57 2.12 16.77
CA PRO A 18 7.22 0.81 16.86
C PRO A 18 6.46 -0.13 17.82
N LYS A 19 5.13 -0.20 17.66
CA LYS A 19 4.24 -1.00 18.47
C LYS A 19 3.68 -2.14 17.62
N PRO A 20 3.89 -3.41 17.99
CA PRO A 20 3.32 -4.54 17.28
C PRO A 20 1.79 -4.45 17.20
N VAL A 21 1.22 -4.91 16.11
CA VAL A 21 -0.22 -5.13 15.98
C VAL A 21 -0.53 -6.52 16.52
N PRO A 22 -1.45 -6.65 17.48
CA PRO A 22 -1.87 -7.96 17.98
C PRO A 22 -2.39 -8.86 16.85
N GLN A 23 -2.03 -10.12 16.90
CA GLN A 23 -2.41 -11.09 15.85
C GLN A 23 -3.93 -11.23 15.76
N GLU A 24 -4.63 -11.16 16.88
CA GLU A 24 -6.09 -11.25 16.97
C GLU A 24 -6.78 -10.13 16.18
N ILE A 25 -6.23 -8.90 16.23
CA ILE A 25 -6.75 -7.76 15.46
C ILE A 25 -6.52 -7.99 13.96
N LEU A 26 -5.33 -8.48 13.56
CA LEU A 26 -5.07 -8.79 12.15
C LEU A 26 -5.99 -9.91 11.64
N GLN A 27 -6.22 -10.95 12.45
CA GLN A 27 -7.13 -12.03 12.11
C GLN A 27 -8.58 -11.55 11.98
N GLU A 28 -9.04 -10.67 12.87
CA GLU A 28 -10.37 -10.07 12.78
C GLU A 28 -10.52 -9.24 11.51
N ILE A 29 -9.57 -8.36 11.21
CA ILE A 29 -9.55 -7.54 9.98
C ILE A 29 -9.62 -8.44 8.76
N LEU A 30 -8.82 -9.49 8.67
CA LEU A 30 -8.78 -10.41 7.54
C LEU A 30 -10.10 -11.18 7.40
N ARG A 31 -10.64 -11.69 8.50
CA ARG A 31 -11.90 -12.44 8.53
C ARG A 31 -13.06 -11.57 8.06
N VAL A 32 -13.13 -10.31 8.47
CA VAL A 32 -14.21 -9.42 8.03
C VAL A 32 -13.97 -8.95 6.59
N ALA A 33 -12.73 -8.64 6.22
CA ALA A 33 -12.40 -8.25 4.85
C ALA A 33 -12.70 -9.35 3.82
N SER A 34 -12.63 -10.62 4.19
CA SER A 34 -12.96 -11.75 3.29
C SER A 34 -14.43 -11.78 2.84
N TRP A 35 -15.31 -11.00 3.45
CA TRP A 35 -16.68 -10.76 2.98
C TRP A 35 -16.76 -9.76 1.82
N SER A 36 -15.63 -9.25 1.34
CA SER A 36 -15.60 -8.43 0.13
C SER A 36 -16.18 -9.19 -1.06
N PRO A 37 -17.00 -8.53 -1.90
CA PRO A 37 -17.51 -9.18 -3.12
C PRO A 37 -16.39 -9.46 -4.11
N SER A 38 -16.55 -10.47 -4.93
CA SER A 38 -15.71 -10.80 -6.07
C SER A 38 -16.52 -11.35 -7.23
N GLY A 39 -16.01 -11.26 -8.45
CA GLY A 39 -16.67 -11.83 -9.62
C GLY A 39 -17.01 -13.30 -9.40
N TYR A 40 -18.27 -13.70 -9.60
CA TYR A 40 -18.77 -15.07 -9.35
C TYR A 40 -18.46 -15.62 -7.96
N ASN A 41 -18.15 -14.78 -6.99
CA ASN A 41 -17.69 -15.16 -5.64
C ASN A 41 -16.45 -16.07 -5.64
N ILE A 42 -15.54 -15.85 -6.59
CA ILE A 42 -14.33 -16.68 -6.73
C ILE A 42 -13.28 -16.42 -5.66
N GLN A 43 -13.38 -15.29 -4.92
CA GLN A 43 -12.50 -14.94 -3.79
C GLN A 43 -11.01 -15.10 -4.15
N PRO A 44 -10.51 -14.34 -5.16
CA PRO A 44 -9.25 -14.64 -5.82
C PRO A 44 -8.00 -14.22 -5.04
N TRP A 45 -8.18 -13.65 -3.86
CA TRP A 45 -7.10 -13.11 -3.04
C TRP A 45 -6.28 -14.20 -2.36
N TYR A 46 -4.97 -14.09 -2.49
CA TYR A 46 -3.98 -14.80 -1.70
C TYR A 46 -3.23 -13.77 -0.85
N ILE A 47 -3.29 -13.90 0.47
CA ILE A 47 -2.79 -12.89 1.41
C ILE A 47 -1.67 -13.48 2.25
N SER A 48 -0.53 -12.77 2.29
CA SER A 48 0.56 -13.07 3.21
C SER A 48 0.69 -11.94 4.24
N VAL A 49 0.59 -12.28 5.52
CA VAL A 49 0.81 -11.32 6.62
C VAL A 49 2.23 -11.51 7.13
N VAL A 50 3.01 -10.44 7.11
CA VAL A 50 4.44 -10.45 7.42
C VAL A 50 4.73 -9.54 8.58
N SER A 51 5.43 -10.03 9.61
CA SER A 51 5.85 -9.28 10.79
C SER A 51 7.13 -9.85 11.39
N GLY A 52 7.68 -9.20 12.41
CA GLY A 52 8.86 -9.68 13.13
C GLY A 52 10.07 -9.93 12.23
N GLN A 53 10.80 -11.00 12.48
CA GLN A 53 12.06 -11.29 11.77
C GLN A 53 11.87 -11.48 10.26
N SER A 54 10.76 -12.07 9.83
CA SER A 54 10.44 -12.23 8.40
C SER A 54 10.28 -10.88 7.70
N LEU A 55 9.68 -9.90 8.36
CA LEU A 55 9.57 -8.54 7.83
C LEU A 55 10.92 -7.84 7.75
N GLU A 56 11.77 -7.98 8.77
CA GLU A 56 13.10 -7.39 8.75
C GLU A 56 13.98 -8.01 7.65
N ASN A 57 13.88 -9.31 7.43
CA ASN A 57 14.56 -10.00 6.33
C ASN A 57 14.07 -9.47 4.97
N LEU A 58 12.75 -9.28 4.82
CA LEU A 58 12.17 -8.73 3.59
C LEU A 58 12.65 -7.28 3.32
N LYS A 59 12.58 -6.40 4.33
CA LYS A 59 13.07 -5.02 4.23
C LYS A 59 14.52 -4.95 3.76
N ARG A 60 15.39 -5.75 4.39
CA ARG A 60 16.81 -5.82 4.01
C ARG A 60 16.99 -6.28 2.57
N ALA A 61 16.35 -7.36 2.17
CA ALA A 61 16.46 -7.91 0.82
C ALA A 61 15.94 -6.94 -0.25
N LEU A 62 14.83 -6.23 -0.01
CA LEU A 62 14.31 -5.21 -0.91
C LEU A 62 15.26 -4.01 -1.04
N LEU A 63 15.85 -3.53 0.06
CA LEU A 63 16.83 -2.46 0.05
C LEU A 63 18.11 -2.84 -0.71
N GLU A 64 18.62 -4.05 -0.51
CA GLU A 64 19.80 -4.56 -1.24
C GLU A 64 19.50 -4.65 -2.74
N LYS A 65 18.33 -5.21 -3.11
CA LYS A 65 17.93 -5.34 -4.50
C LYS A 65 17.73 -3.98 -5.17
N SER A 66 17.10 -3.02 -4.50
CA SER A 66 16.86 -1.69 -5.06
C SER A 66 18.15 -0.91 -5.38
N LYS A 67 19.25 -1.20 -4.70
CA LYS A 67 20.56 -0.58 -4.98
C LYS A 67 21.21 -1.14 -6.24
N THR A 68 20.96 -2.42 -6.55
CA THR A 68 21.54 -3.11 -7.71
C THR A 68 20.63 -3.07 -8.94
N ASP A 69 19.34 -2.85 -8.75
CA ASP A 69 18.32 -2.83 -9.81
C ASP A 69 17.27 -1.77 -9.46
N PRO A 70 17.58 -0.45 -9.64
CA PRO A 70 16.72 0.64 -9.20
C PRO A 70 15.35 0.71 -9.89
N GLU A 71 15.22 0.15 -11.08
CA GLU A 71 13.97 0.17 -11.86
C GLU A 71 13.00 -0.89 -11.40
N GLY A 72 13.52 -2.07 -11.02
CA GLY A 72 12.72 -3.23 -10.69
C GLY A 72 11.88 -3.72 -11.87
N LYS A 73 11.09 -4.77 -11.64
CA LYS A 73 10.20 -5.34 -12.67
C LYS A 73 8.89 -5.79 -12.02
N PRO A 74 7.91 -4.90 -11.82
CA PRO A 74 6.63 -5.28 -11.27
C PRO A 74 5.88 -6.23 -12.21
N GLU A 75 5.12 -7.16 -11.66
CA GLU A 75 4.29 -8.10 -12.45
C GLU A 75 3.06 -7.44 -13.04
N VAL A 76 2.55 -6.42 -12.37
CA VAL A 76 1.52 -5.51 -12.89
C VAL A 76 2.21 -4.20 -13.23
N PRO A 77 2.23 -3.80 -14.51
CA PRO A 77 2.88 -2.56 -14.92
C PRO A 77 2.33 -1.34 -14.17
N PHE A 78 3.20 -0.40 -13.86
CA PHE A 78 2.77 0.89 -13.34
C PHE A 78 1.98 1.67 -14.40
N TYR A 79 1.19 2.64 -13.93
CA TYR A 79 0.35 3.46 -14.78
C TYR A 79 1.15 4.17 -15.88
N ASP A 80 0.68 4.08 -17.12
CA ASP A 80 0.99 5.07 -18.14
C ASP A 80 0.11 6.29 -17.94
N LEU A 81 0.71 7.36 -17.41
CA LEU A 81 -0.02 8.53 -16.93
C LEU A 81 -0.16 9.60 -18.02
N GLY A 82 -1.40 9.93 -18.37
CA GLY A 82 -1.69 11.17 -19.09
C GLY A 82 -1.39 12.42 -18.24
N GLU A 83 -1.33 13.62 -18.89
CA GLU A 83 -0.84 14.85 -18.26
C GLU A 83 -1.58 15.23 -16.96
N ALA A 84 -2.90 15.12 -16.93
CA ALA A 84 -3.68 15.41 -15.72
C ALA A 84 -3.31 14.49 -14.53
N HIS A 85 -2.98 13.22 -14.79
CA HIS A 85 -2.56 12.27 -13.78
C HIS A 85 -1.13 12.54 -13.30
N LYS A 86 -0.23 12.91 -14.22
CA LYS A 86 1.14 13.33 -13.89
C LYS A 86 1.13 14.55 -12.97
N GLU A 87 0.28 15.53 -13.26
CA GLU A 87 0.18 16.73 -12.43
C GLU A 87 -0.36 16.42 -11.02
N ARG A 88 -1.38 15.57 -10.89
CA ARG A 88 -1.86 15.10 -9.58
C ARG A 88 -0.78 14.37 -8.79
N ARG A 89 -0.04 13.48 -9.46
CA ARG A 89 1.09 12.76 -8.85
C ARG A 89 2.17 13.73 -8.36
N LYS A 90 2.50 14.74 -9.17
CA LYS A 90 3.49 15.77 -8.84
C LYS A 90 3.06 16.60 -7.62
N ARG A 91 1.81 17.09 -7.59
CA ARG A 91 1.26 17.82 -6.44
C ARG A 91 1.33 17.01 -5.15
N LEU A 92 0.91 15.74 -5.20
CA LEU A 92 1.04 14.85 -4.04
C LEU A 92 2.50 14.67 -3.60
N GLY A 93 3.42 14.45 -4.54
CA GLY A 93 4.84 14.28 -4.25
C GLY A 93 5.43 15.51 -3.54
N ILE A 94 5.10 16.72 -4.00
CA ILE A 94 5.54 17.98 -3.37
C ILE A 94 5.04 18.04 -1.92
N ARG A 95 3.74 17.84 -1.67
CA ARG A 95 3.16 17.87 -0.32
C ARG A 95 3.77 16.85 0.64
N VAL A 96 4.07 15.66 0.14
CA VAL A 96 4.73 14.62 0.95
C VAL A 96 6.14 15.05 1.34
N LEU A 97 6.93 15.59 0.40
CA LEU A 97 8.28 16.04 0.68
C LEU A 97 8.28 17.25 1.63
N GLU A 98 7.40 18.22 1.44
CA GLU A 98 7.21 19.37 2.34
C GLU A 98 6.86 18.90 3.77
N ALA A 99 5.90 17.97 3.90
CA ALA A 99 5.52 17.40 5.19
C ALA A 99 6.66 16.62 5.87
N LYS A 100 7.64 16.13 5.09
CA LYS A 100 8.87 15.51 5.60
C LYS A 100 10.00 16.51 5.85
N GLY A 101 9.82 17.78 5.51
CA GLY A 101 10.89 18.78 5.57
C GLY A 101 12.03 18.50 4.58
N ILE A 102 11.72 17.90 3.42
CA ILE A 102 12.69 17.53 2.39
C ILE A 102 12.59 18.52 1.24
N SER A 103 13.64 19.29 0.97
CA SER A 103 13.66 20.18 -0.17
C SER A 103 13.81 19.41 -1.49
N ARG A 104 13.40 20.03 -2.60
CA ARG A 104 13.49 19.41 -3.93
C ARG A 104 14.94 19.13 -4.33
N GLU A 105 15.87 19.95 -3.89
CA GLU A 105 17.29 19.90 -4.20
C GLU A 105 18.04 18.90 -3.33
N ASP A 106 17.49 18.50 -2.18
CA ASP A 106 18.11 17.57 -1.23
C ASP A 106 18.02 16.13 -1.74
N LYS A 107 18.96 15.78 -2.62
CA LYS A 107 19.02 14.43 -3.22
C LYS A 107 19.24 13.33 -2.18
N VAL A 108 19.97 13.63 -1.11
CA VAL A 108 20.28 12.65 -0.05
C VAL A 108 19.02 12.28 0.70
N LYS A 109 18.31 13.26 1.25
CA LYS A 109 17.04 12.99 1.97
C LYS A 109 15.95 12.40 1.07
N ARG A 110 15.96 12.74 -0.21
CA ARG A 110 15.04 12.12 -1.19
C ARG A 110 15.36 10.63 -1.41
N ALA A 111 16.64 10.28 -1.46
CA ALA A 111 17.06 8.88 -1.54
C ALA A 111 16.67 8.12 -0.26
N GLU A 112 16.92 8.68 0.93
CA GLU A 112 16.49 8.13 2.22
C GLU A 112 14.96 7.94 2.28
N TRP A 113 14.19 8.90 1.74
CA TRP A 113 12.73 8.77 1.62
C TRP A 113 12.33 7.60 0.73
N THR A 114 13.01 7.38 -0.40
CA THR A 114 12.78 6.21 -1.26
C THR A 114 13.12 4.91 -0.54
N GLU A 115 14.21 4.87 0.21
CA GLU A 115 14.55 3.71 1.05
C GLU A 115 13.48 3.40 2.10
N GLN A 116 12.84 4.43 2.69
CA GLN A 116 11.72 4.23 3.62
C GLN A 116 10.52 3.52 2.97
N MET A 117 10.26 3.71 1.69
CA MET A 117 9.21 2.98 0.97
C MET A 117 9.52 1.48 0.91
N TYR A 118 10.77 1.09 0.61
CA TYR A 118 11.19 -0.31 0.63
C TYR A 118 11.18 -0.93 2.04
N ARG A 119 11.29 -0.10 3.05
CA ARG A 119 11.14 -0.50 4.46
C ARG A 119 9.70 -0.44 4.95
N PHE A 120 8.74 -0.19 4.05
CA PHE A 120 7.32 -0.07 4.40
C PHE A 120 7.05 1.00 5.46
N PHE A 121 7.82 2.10 5.41
CA PHE A 121 7.76 3.21 6.40
C PHE A 121 7.96 2.73 7.85
N ASP A 122 8.71 1.67 8.05
CA ASP A 122 8.97 1.00 9.34
C ASP A 122 7.70 0.51 10.06
N ALA A 123 6.64 0.22 9.31
CA ALA A 123 5.46 -0.42 9.86
C ALA A 123 5.81 -1.76 10.53
N PRO A 124 5.15 -2.11 11.66
CA PRO A 124 5.41 -3.36 12.39
C PRO A 124 4.90 -4.60 11.68
N SER A 125 3.98 -4.44 10.73
CA SER A 125 3.44 -5.54 9.92
C SER A 125 3.14 -5.06 8.50
N VAL A 126 3.12 -5.99 7.55
CA VAL A 126 2.77 -5.75 6.14
C VAL A 126 1.85 -6.86 5.67
N ILE A 127 0.81 -6.50 4.93
CA ILE A 127 -0.08 -7.43 4.24
C ILE A 127 0.30 -7.39 2.75
N ILE A 128 0.72 -8.52 2.20
CA ILE A 128 0.97 -8.68 0.76
C ILE A 128 -0.28 -9.25 0.12
N VAL A 129 -0.78 -8.58 -0.92
CA VAL A 129 -2.00 -8.96 -1.63
C VAL A 129 -1.62 -9.48 -3.01
N SER A 130 -1.99 -10.71 -3.27
CA SER A 130 -1.67 -11.48 -4.48
C SER A 130 -2.89 -12.21 -5.00
N THR A 131 -2.82 -12.72 -6.23
CA THR A 131 -3.86 -13.56 -6.85
C THR A 131 -3.24 -14.67 -7.70
N ASP A 132 -4.02 -15.65 -8.12
CA ASP A 132 -3.59 -16.64 -9.11
C ASP A 132 -3.39 -15.95 -10.48
N ARG A 133 -2.23 -16.15 -11.12
CA ARG A 133 -1.87 -15.56 -12.42
C ARG A 133 -2.86 -15.87 -13.52
N ARG A 134 -3.52 -17.03 -13.45
CA ARG A 134 -4.48 -17.50 -14.48
C ARG A 134 -5.77 -16.69 -14.51
N LEU A 135 -6.09 -15.98 -13.43
CA LEU A 135 -7.34 -15.21 -13.31
C LEU A 135 -7.33 -13.89 -14.09
N GLY A 136 -6.16 -13.45 -14.54
CA GLY A 136 -6.04 -12.26 -15.39
C GLY A 136 -6.46 -10.95 -14.72
N ASN A 137 -6.71 -9.92 -15.55
CA ASN A 137 -6.92 -8.56 -15.07
C ASN A 137 -8.21 -8.37 -14.26
N MET A 138 -9.23 -9.20 -14.44
CA MET A 138 -10.47 -9.07 -13.68
C MET A 138 -10.25 -9.31 -12.17
N ALA A 139 -9.37 -10.24 -11.83
CA ALA A 139 -9.00 -10.45 -10.43
C ALA A 139 -8.35 -9.23 -9.77
N LEU A 140 -7.70 -8.35 -10.54
CA LEU A 140 -7.11 -7.11 -10.00
C LEU A 140 -8.18 -6.15 -9.48
N CYS A 141 -9.37 -6.13 -10.07
CA CYS A 141 -10.51 -5.37 -9.55
C CYS A 141 -10.93 -5.91 -8.17
N ASP A 142 -11.05 -7.23 -8.05
CA ASP A 142 -11.42 -7.89 -6.78
C ASP A 142 -10.37 -7.65 -5.70
N LEU A 143 -9.06 -7.65 -6.08
CA LEU A 143 -7.98 -7.31 -5.14
C LEU A 143 -8.05 -5.85 -4.67
N GLY A 144 -8.48 -4.92 -5.52
CA GLY A 144 -8.74 -3.53 -5.13
C GLY A 144 -9.88 -3.41 -4.11
N VAL A 145 -10.93 -4.23 -4.27
CA VAL A 145 -12.09 -4.26 -3.37
C VAL A 145 -11.68 -4.78 -1.99
N ILE A 146 -10.99 -5.92 -1.91
CA ILE A 146 -10.53 -6.43 -0.60
C ILE A 146 -9.48 -5.50 0.04
N ALA A 147 -8.58 -4.89 -0.74
CA ALA A 147 -7.62 -3.94 -0.22
C ALA A 147 -8.30 -2.72 0.43
N MET A 148 -9.38 -2.20 -0.17
CA MET A 148 -10.17 -1.13 0.44
C MET A 148 -10.84 -1.58 1.73
N SER A 149 -11.41 -2.78 1.77
CA SER A 149 -12.00 -3.36 2.99
C SER A 149 -10.97 -3.49 4.11
N LEU A 150 -9.76 -4.01 3.80
CA LEU A 150 -8.65 -4.10 4.75
C LEU A 150 -8.26 -2.73 5.31
N MET A 151 -8.19 -1.70 4.46
CA MET A 151 -7.83 -0.34 4.89
C MET A 151 -8.90 0.31 5.78
N LEU A 152 -10.17 0.10 5.48
CA LEU A 152 -11.27 0.65 6.28
C LEU A 152 -11.36 -0.04 7.65
N LEU A 153 -11.23 -1.37 7.67
CA LEU A 153 -11.21 -2.15 8.90
C LEU A 153 -10.00 -1.82 9.76
N ALA A 154 -8.80 -1.72 9.19
CA ALA A 154 -7.63 -1.24 9.93
C ALA A 154 -7.90 0.13 10.56
N HIS A 155 -8.48 1.06 9.80
CA HIS A 155 -8.81 2.39 10.29
C HIS A 155 -9.83 2.37 11.44
N SER A 156 -10.85 1.51 11.39
CA SER A 156 -11.83 1.36 12.48
C SER A 156 -11.21 0.81 13.78
N HIS A 157 -10.11 0.06 13.68
CA HIS A 157 -9.31 -0.40 14.81
C HIS A 157 -8.23 0.59 15.26
N GLY A 158 -8.24 1.84 14.75
CA GLY A 158 -7.22 2.85 15.07
C GLY A 158 -5.85 2.58 14.44
N LEU A 159 -5.78 1.65 13.49
CA LEU A 159 -4.58 1.37 12.71
C LEU A 159 -4.54 2.24 11.46
N GLY A 160 -3.34 2.47 10.95
CA GLY A 160 -3.08 3.11 9.69
C GLY A 160 -2.53 2.14 8.66
N THR A 161 -2.75 2.46 7.40
CA THR A 161 -2.25 1.69 6.26
C THR A 161 -1.74 2.61 5.16
N CYS A 162 -0.90 2.07 4.27
CA CYS A 162 -0.51 2.72 3.02
C CYS A 162 -0.45 1.68 1.91
N VAL A 163 -1.05 1.94 0.75
CA VAL A 163 -0.85 1.06 -0.41
C VAL A 163 0.51 1.36 -1.02
N GLU A 164 1.38 0.34 -1.07
CA GLU A 164 2.73 0.42 -1.63
C GLU A 164 2.87 -0.47 -2.86
N GLY A 165 3.06 0.17 -4.02
CA GLY A 165 3.37 -0.51 -5.26
C GLY A 165 4.88 -0.72 -5.45
N ILE A 166 5.72 0.18 -4.90
CA ILE A 166 7.17 0.17 -5.15
C ILE A 166 7.84 -1.13 -4.66
N ALA A 167 7.41 -1.67 -3.52
CA ALA A 167 7.92 -2.94 -3.05
C ALA A 167 7.55 -4.11 -3.96
N ALA A 168 6.39 -4.03 -4.66
CA ALA A 168 5.97 -5.01 -5.66
C ALA A 168 6.80 -4.96 -6.96
N SER A 169 7.75 -4.01 -7.08
CA SER A 169 8.71 -4.01 -8.19
C SER A 169 9.71 -5.15 -8.14
N TYR A 170 9.82 -5.84 -7.00
CA TYR A 170 10.73 -6.96 -6.80
C TYR A 170 10.00 -8.23 -6.35
N PRO A 171 9.11 -8.78 -7.18
CA PRO A 171 8.31 -9.95 -6.82
C PRO A 171 9.16 -11.19 -6.59
N ASP A 172 10.29 -11.33 -7.28
CA ASP A 172 11.29 -12.38 -7.09
C ASP A 172 11.86 -12.37 -5.66
N VAL A 173 12.19 -11.19 -5.15
CA VAL A 173 12.66 -11.03 -3.77
C VAL A 173 11.57 -11.41 -2.78
N MET A 174 10.35 -10.93 -2.99
CA MET A 174 9.22 -11.26 -2.12
C MET A 174 8.95 -12.77 -2.07
N ARG A 175 8.96 -13.44 -3.24
CA ARG A 175 8.79 -14.90 -3.30
C ARG A 175 9.87 -15.62 -2.54
N LYS A 176 11.12 -15.29 -2.81
CA LYS A 176 12.26 -15.95 -2.19
C LYS A 176 12.25 -15.80 -0.66
N VAL A 177 11.93 -14.62 -0.15
CA VAL A 177 11.95 -14.34 1.30
C VAL A 177 10.73 -14.88 2.02
N LEU A 178 9.55 -14.81 1.39
CA LEU A 178 8.28 -15.14 2.03
C LEU A 178 7.70 -16.50 1.64
N GLY A 179 8.30 -17.19 0.68
CA GLY A 179 7.78 -18.46 0.18
C GLY A 179 6.47 -18.32 -0.60
N ILE A 180 6.21 -17.15 -1.23
CA ILE A 180 5.01 -16.95 -2.06
C ILE A 180 5.14 -17.83 -3.32
N PRO A 181 4.12 -18.68 -3.63
CA PRO A 181 4.18 -19.56 -4.80
C PRO A 181 4.34 -18.81 -6.11
N GLU A 182 5.03 -19.43 -7.08
CA GLU A 182 5.30 -18.83 -8.40
C GLU A 182 4.03 -18.56 -9.22
N ASP A 183 2.96 -19.33 -8.98
CA ASP A 183 1.66 -19.16 -9.63
C ASP A 183 0.87 -17.96 -9.08
N LYS A 184 1.37 -17.28 -8.04
CA LYS A 184 0.74 -16.08 -7.49
C LYS A 184 1.35 -14.82 -8.12
N LEU A 185 0.48 -13.95 -8.62
CA LEU A 185 0.80 -12.61 -9.08
C LEU A 185 0.71 -11.65 -7.88
N ILE A 186 1.80 -10.97 -7.56
CA ILE A 186 1.87 -10.02 -6.45
C ILE A 186 1.43 -8.64 -6.94
N LEU A 187 0.35 -8.09 -6.36
CA LEU A 187 -0.19 -6.80 -6.78
C LEU A 187 0.37 -5.63 -5.95
N LEU A 188 0.29 -5.74 -4.63
CA LEU A 188 0.66 -4.64 -3.74
C LEU A 188 1.07 -5.13 -2.35
N ALA A 189 1.77 -4.26 -1.64
CA ALA A 189 2.02 -4.37 -0.22
C ALA A 189 1.20 -3.31 0.54
N LEU A 190 0.70 -3.67 1.71
CA LEU A 190 -0.09 -2.82 2.59
C LEU A 190 0.56 -2.78 3.98
N PRO A 191 1.54 -1.88 4.23
CA PRO A 191 2.01 -1.59 5.58
C PRO A 191 0.84 -1.30 6.51
N ILE A 192 0.86 -1.89 7.71
CA ILE A 192 -0.18 -1.75 8.73
C ILE A 192 0.43 -1.60 10.12
N GLY A 193 -0.07 -0.65 10.90
CA GLY A 193 0.41 -0.37 12.26
C GLY A 193 -0.29 0.82 12.89
N TYR A 194 0.09 1.17 14.11
CA TYR A 194 -0.42 2.36 14.79
C TYR A 194 0.22 3.61 14.21
N PRO A 195 -0.56 4.59 13.71
CA PRO A 195 -0.01 5.83 13.18
C PRO A 195 0.81 6.58 14.23
N ASP A 196 1.92 7.18 13.82
CA ASP A 196 2.59 8.19 14.64
C ASP A 196 1.78 9.50 14.55
N PRO A 197 1.17 9.96 15.67
CA PRO A 197 0.36 11.16 15.67
C PRO A 197 1.19 12.45 15.55
N ASN A 198 2.50 12.37 15.74
CA ASN A 198 3.39 13.53 15.68
C ASN A 198 4.02 13.73 14.30
N ALA A 199 3.95 12.75 13.42
CA ALA A 199 4.54 12.81 12.10
C ALA A 199 3.72 13.71 11.14
N PRO A 200 4.27 14.82 10.64
CA PRO A 200 3.56 15.73 9.70
C PRO A 200 3.13 15.04 8.42
N VAL A 201 3.90 14.05 7.94
CA VAL A 201 3.58 13.26 6.74
C VAL A 201 2.27 12.47 6.87
N ASN A 202 1.77 12.27 8.08
CA ASN A 202 0.47 11.66 8.34
C ASN A 202 -0.68 12.69 8.40
N LYS A 203 -0.42 14.00 8.31
CA LYS A 203 -1.42 15.04 8.61
C LYS A 203 -1.73 15.99 7.47
N PHE A 204 -0.93 16.06 6.41
CA PHE A 204 -1.14 17.02 5.33
C PHE A 204 -2.51 16.86 4.66
N GLU A 205 -3.05 17.95 4.13
CA GLU A 205 -4.35 17.97 3.45
C GLU A 205 -4.36 17.11 2.20
N ARG A 206 -5.45 16.39 1.97
CA ARG A 206 -5.63 15.52 0.80
C ARG A 206 -6.60 16.17 -0.18
N GLU A 207 -6.20 16.23 -1.43
CA GLU A 207 -7.06 16.69 -2.51
C GLU A 207 -7.91 15.57 -3.10
N ARG A 208 -9.04 15.96 -3.67
CA ARG A 208 -9.87 15.14 -4.56
C ARG A 208 -10.29 15.98 -5.74
N GLU A 209 -10.44 15.35 -6.88
CA GLU A 209 -11.02 16.00 -8.03
C GLU A 209 -12.51 16.29 -7.77
N PRO A 210 -13.04 17.43 -8.23
CA PRO A 210 -14.46 17.70 -8.18
C PRO A 210 -15.24 16.70 -9.05
N LEU A 211 -16.50 16.46 -8.70
CA LEU A 211 -17.34 15.44 -9.36
C LEU A 211 -17.46 15.66 -10.88
N GLU A 212 -17.49 16.89 -11.30
CA GLU A 212 -17.64 17.32 -12.71
C GLU A 212 -16.50 16.78 -13.61
N ASN A 213 -15.33 16.50 -13.01
CA ASN A 213 -14.18 16.01 -13.76
C ASN A 213 -14.22 14.50 -14.06
N PHE A 214 -15.10 13.74 -13.40
CA PHE A 214 -15.14 12.28 -13.56
C PHE A 214 -16.54 11.66 -13.53
N VAL A 215 -17.59 12.49 -13.37
CA VAL A 215 -18.98 12.01 -13.39
C VAL A 215 -19.72 12.61 -14.57
N GLN A 216 -20.32 11.77 -15.39
CA GLN A 216 -21.22 12.16 -16.45
C GLN A 216 -22.63 11.74 -16.09
N TRP A 217 -23.53 12.71 -15.95
CA TRP A 217 -24.95 12.48 -15.71
C TRP A 217 -25.70 12.32 -17.05
N ARG A 218 -26.39 11.20 -17.22
CA ARG A 218 -27.28 10.96 -18.35
C ARG A 218 -28.67 10.73 -17.79
N LYS A 219 -29.65 11.53 -18.24
CA LYS A 219 -31.07 11.41 -17.86
C LYS A 219 -31.86 10.90 -19.03
#